data_3b75a7bd4c432ff2cc9aa614d9ff85cc
#
_entry.id   3b75a7bd4c432ff2cc9aa614d9ff85cc
#
_cell.length_a   1.000
_cell.length_b   1.000
_cell.length_c   1.000
_cell.angle_alpha   90.00
_cell.angle_beta   90.00
_cell.angle_gamma   90.00
#
_symmetry.space_group_name_H-M   'P 1'
#
loop_
_entity.id
_entity.type
_entity.pdbx_description
1 polymer ?
#
loop_
_entity_poly.entity_id
_entity_poly.type
_entity_poly.pdbx_seq_one_letter_code
_entity_poly.pdbx_strand_id
1 'polypeptide(L)'
;MTDLAPEYVAPQSAEVETLADGSLVMRTLQPLGPVAATTGDWLDHWAEAEPDRVFLAERLGDGWREVSYAQARQMVRALGGWMLGQGFKPGQVVAILSGNGVDHGLLALAAQYVGLVSAAVAEQYSLIPGAHERLAHVIEVSDPVLIFVDNAEQYGEALKLPALDGLTILTARPEGAPVPVTDIAEAYAHVDAGVDDAHAAVGPETLGKILFTSGSTSHPKAVRTTHRMMCVNQTQLADCFPLMRAKPMKIVDWLPWNHVFGGSHNFNMMLSNGGSLYIDDGKPTDALFPRTLENLAMHTGTLAFNVPVGYTRLLAALKADEALRKRFFDGLEFFFYAGASLPQEVWDGLGQMALEETGKPLLMISSWGMTETAPAVLLVHEHVARSGIIGTPVPGAEVRLIPEDEGRFELRVKGPNVMPGYLNDPEKTAESFDADGWLITGDAVRFVDANDPDRGLLFDGRISEDFKLTSGTWVRAAAIREGLMTALRGLAADVVVTGHDKAQLGCLIVPATPAKGAGAVEDAALLQDIRDRLDTLAATATGSSTRVCRALVMAEPPSLPDGEITAKGNLNSRKLRERRADLVDRLYTDGDPAVVTV
;
A
#
# COMPACT_ATOMS: atom_id res chain seq x y z
N MET A 1 16.38 7.97 25.49
CA MET A 1 15.69 6.95 24.67
C MET A 1 15.85 5.65 25.42
N THR A 2 14.75 4.98 25.77
CA THR A 2 14.81 3.63 26.37
C THR A 2 15.21 2.68 25.25
N ASP A 3 16.35 2.00 25.39
CA ASP A 3 16.73 0.94 24.47
C ASP A 3 15.64 -0.12 24.46
N LEU A 4 15.13 -0.42 23.27
CA LEU A 4 14.16 -1.50 23.08
C LEU A 4 14.86 -2.83 23.36
N ALA A 5 14.20 -3.71 24.07
CA ALA A 5 14.78 -5.01 24.37
C ALA A 5 14.97 -5.82 23.05
N PRO A 6 16.18 -6.38 22.79
CA PRO A 6 16.46 -7.07 21.53
C PRO A 6 15.53 -8.26 21.25
N GLU A 7 14.90 -8.84 22.26
CA GLU A 7 13.88 -9.89 22.10
C GLU A 7 12.56 -9.38 21.53
N TYR A 8 12.37 -8.07 21.46
CA TYR A 8 11.18 -7.44 20.87
C TYR A 8 11.49 -6.80 19.53
N VAL A 9 12.61 -6.10 19.43
CA VAL A 9 13.02 -5.36 18.22
C VAL A 9 14.53 -5.55 18.05
N ALA A 10 14.95 -6.08 16.92
CA ALA A 10 16.36 -6.24 16.61
C ALA A 10 17.04 -4.87 16.46
N PRO A 11 18.29 -4.71 16.91
CA PRO A 11 19.03 -3.46 16.70
C PRO A 11 19.15 -3.13 15.19
N GLN A 12 18.88 -1.88 14.84
CA GLN A 12 19.09 -1.40 13.48
C GLN A 12 20.60 -1.30 13.22
N SER A 13 21.06 -1.84 12.10
CA SER A 13 22.47 -1.82 11.72
C SER A 13 22.63 -1.88 10.22
N ALA A 14 23.63 -1.19 9.69
CA ALA A 14 23.91 -1.20 8.26
C ALA A 14 25.42 -1.08 7.99
N GLU A 15 25.90 -1.72 6.94
CA GLU A 15 27.19 -1.45 6.34
C GLU A 15 27.02 -0.80 4.98
N VAL A 16 27.96 0.05 4.62
CA VAL A 16 27.99 0.73 3.33
C VAL A 16 29.33 0.48 2.65
N GLU A 17 29.27 -0.07 1.45
CA GLU A 17 30.40 -0.32 0.57
C GLU A 17 30.39 0.68 -0.58
N THR A 18 31.54 1.34 -0.84
CA THR A 18 31.69 2.22 -2.01
C THR A 18 32.22 1.43 -3.19
N LEU A 19 31.47 1.44 -4.30
CA LEU A 19 31.86 0.76 -5.53
C LEU A 19 32.80 1.62 -6.39
N ALA A 20 33.46 1.01 -7.38
CA ALA A 20 34.43 1.67 -8.26
C ALA A 20 33.84 2.81 -9.09
N ASP A 21 32.55 2.79 -9.37
CA ASP A 21 31.82 3.84 -10.10
C ASP A 21 31.33 4.99 -9.19
N GLY A 22 31.64 4.93 -7.89
CA GLY A 22 31.23 5.91 -6.90
C GLY A 22 29.83 5.69 -6.31
N SER A 23 29.08 4.68 -6.80
CA SER A 23 27.83 4.28 -6.15
C SER A 23 28.10 3.57 -4.82
N LEU A 24 27.09 3.57 -3.94
CA LEU A 24 27.18 2.91 -2.63
C LEU A 24 26.25 1.70 -2.62
N VAL A 25 26.68 0.61 -1.97
CA VAL A 25 25.80 -0.52 -1.64
C VAL A 25 25.63 -0.56 -0.13
N MET A 26 24.37 -0.51 0.31
CA MET A 26 24.00 -0.57 1.73
C MET A 26 23.22 -1.86 2.00
N ARG A 27 23.57 -2.55 3.08
CA ARG A 27 22.92 -3.77 3.56
C ARG A 27 22.93 -3.81 5.09
N THR A 28 22.01 -4.57 5.69
CA THR A 28 22.07 -4.82 7.13
C THR A 28 23.11 -5.88 7.46
N LEU A 29 23.68 -5.82 8.66
CA LEU A 29 24.56 -6.86 9.20
C LEU A 29 23.79 -8.08 9.72
N GLN A 30 22.48 -7.95 9.90
CA GLN A 30 21.63 -9.04 10.39
C GLN A 30 21.40 -10.08 9.29
N PRO A 31 21.67 -11.37 9.54
CA PRO A 31 21.40 -12.42 8.56
C PRO A 31 19.90 -12.69 8.43
N LEU A 32 19.47 -13.09 7.23
CA LEU A 32 18.12 -13.60 7.00
C LEU A 32 17.95 -14.96 7.70
N GLY A 33 16.89 -15.08 8.50
CA GLY A 33 16.52 -16.30 9.19
C GLY A 33 15.95 -17.40 8.26
N PRO A 34 15.55 -18.55 8.82
CA PRO A 34 14.93 -19.64 8.06
C PRO A 34 13.62 -19.18 7.39
N VAL A 35 13.46 -19.48 6.11
CA VAL A 35 12.33 -19.10 5.28
C VAL A 35 11.46 -20.33 4.99
N ALA A 36 10.14 -20.23 5.18
CA ALA A 36 9.20 -21.25 4.74
C ALA A 36 9.20 -21.38 3.21
N ALA A 37 8.94 -22.57 2.69
CA ALA A 37 8.94 -22.80 1.26
C ALA A 37 7.71 -22.18 0.58
N THR A 38 6.55 -22.25 1.24
CA THR A 38 5.26 -21.80 0.70
C THR A 38 4.41 -21.10 1.75
N THR A 39 3.39 -20.35 1.31
CA THR A 39 2.36 -19.78 2.20
C THR A 39 1.47 -20.84 2.81
N GLY A 40 1.34 -22.00 2.15
CA GLY A 40 0.60 -23.17 2.67
C GLY A 40 1.25 -23.76 3.91
N ASP A 41 2.59 -23.79 3.96
CA ASP A 41 3.34 -24.31 5.12
C ASP A 41 3.00 -23.52 6.41
N TRP A 42 2.76 -22.22 6.31
CA TRP A 42 2.34 -21.41 7.45
C TRP A 42 0.95 -21.81 7.94
N LEU A 43 0.01 -22.03 7.00
CA LEU A 43 -1.35 -22.42 7.34
C LEU A 43 -1.35 -23.80 8.03
N ASP A 44 -0.62 -24.76 7.49
CA ASP A 44 -0.52 -26.10 8.07
C ASP A 44 0.12 -26.07 9.45
N HIS A 45 1.22 -25.34 9.61
CA HIS A 45 1.89 -25.17 10.89
C HIS A 45 0.94 -24.63 11.98
N TRP A 46 0.24 -23.53 11.70
CA TRP A 46 -0.63 -22.93 12.71
C TRP A 46 -1.93 -23.69 12.93
N ALA A 47 -2.44 -24.38 11.92
CA ALA A 47 -3.60 -25.28 12.08
C ALA A 47 -3.28 -26.49 12.98
N GLU A 48 -2.00 -26.89 13.11
CA GLU A 48 -1.53 -27.92 14.03
C GLU A 48 -1.14 -27.36 15.39
N ALA A 49 -0.43 -26.24 15.42
CA ALA A 49 0.10 -25.65 16.65
C ALA A 49 -0.98 -24.93 17.48
N GLU A 50 -1.91 -24.23 16.81
CA GLU A 50 -2.92 -23.37 17.45
C GLU A 50 -4.28 -23.48 16.72
N PRO A 51 -4.88 -24.67 16.67
CA PRO A 51 -6.05 -24.99 15.85
C PRO A 51 -7.26 -24.09 16.10
N ASP A 52 -7.49 -23.69 17.33
CA ASP A 52 -8.65 -22.93 17.78
C ASP A 52 -8.45 -21.41 17.70
N ARG A 53 -7.21 -20.95 17.45
CA ARG A 53 -6.93 -19.51 17.31
C ARG A 53 -7.62 -18.96 16.06
N VAL A 54 -8.31 -17.82 16.22
CA VAL A 54 -8.90 -17.10 15.09
C VAL A 54 -7.81 -16.63 14.13
N PHE A 55 -7.93 -17.00 12.86
CA PHE A 55 -7.08 -16.49 11.79
C PHE A 55 -7.73 -15.29 11.10
N LEU A 56 -8.94 -15.48 10.56
CA LEU A 56 -9.69 -14.44 9.86
C LEU A 56 -11.04 -14.21 10.54
N ALA A 57 -11.45 -12.95 10.59
CA ALA A 57 -12.78 -12.58 11.03
C ALA A 57 -13.33 -11.45 10.16
N GLU A 58 -14.62 -11.48 9.86
CA GLU A 58 -15.35 -10.43 9.14
C GLU A 58 -16.64 -10.07 9.85
N ARG A 59 -17.16 -8.87 9.61
CA ARG A 59 -18.42 -8.45 10.21
C ARG A 59 -19.60 -9.26 9.68
N LEU A 60 -20.43 -9.75 10.61
CA LEU A 60 -21.70 -10.41 10.33
C LEU A 60 -22.78 -9.84 11.23
N GLY A 61 -23.61 -8.94 10.70
CA GLY A 61 -24.58 -8.19 11.49
C GLY A 61 -23.89 -7.35 12.57
N ASP A 62 -24.32 -7.52 13.83
CA ASP A 62 -23.73 -6.84 14.98
C ASP A 62 -22.53 -7.61 15.59
N GLY A 63 -22.20 -8.78 15.04
CA GLY A 63 -21.11 -9.64 15.50
C GLY A 63 -20.03 -9.85 14.44
N TRP A 64 -19.29 -10.95 14.61
CA TRP A 64 -18.19 -11.38 13.73
C TRP A 64 -18.35 -12.84 13.34
N ARG A 65 -18.13 -13.13 12.04
CA ARG A 65 -17.85 -14.47 11.55
C ARG A 65 -16.38 -14.72 11.74
N GLU A 66 -16.02 -15.57 12.68
CA GLU A 66 -14.64 -15.94 12.99
C GLU A 66 -14.31 -17.30 12.39
N VAL A 67 -13.13 -17.44 11.81
CA VAL A 67 -12.60 -18.68 11.24
C VAL A 67 -11.26 -18.98 11.90
N SER A 68 -11.17 -20.12 12.59
CA SER A 68 -9.94 -20.56 13.24
C SER A 68 -8.93 -21.11 12.22
N TYR A 69 -7.67 -21.29 12.61
CA TYR A 69 -6.64 -21.89 11.76
C TYR A 69 -7.01 -23.31 11.29
N ALA A 70 -7.56 -24.14 12.17
CA ALA A 70 -8.02 -25.48 11.76
C ALA A 70 -9.17 -25.43 10.75
N GLN A 71 -10.15 -24.55 10.97
CA GLN A 71 -11.24 -24.33 10.02
C GLN A 71 -10.72 -23.76 8.70
N ALA A 72 -9.82 -22.78 8.74
CA ALA A 72 -9.21 -22.20 7.55
C ALA A 72 -8.50 -23.25 6.70
N ARG A 73 -7.68 -24.13 7.31
CA ARG A 73 -7.03 -25.24 6.61
C ARG A 73 -8.05 -26.18 5.96
N GLN A 74 -9.09 -26.56 6.68
CA GLN A 74 -10.15 -27.42 6.15
C GLN A 74 -10.83 -26.78 4.93
N MET A 75 -11.20 -25.49 5.02
CA MET A 75 -11.87 -24.76 3.96
C MET A 75 -10.95 -24.54 2.75
N VAL A 76 -9.67 -24.20 2.98
CA VAL A 76 -8.65 -24.06 1.93
C VAL A 76 -8.46 -25.35 1.16
N ARG A 77 -8.38 -26.49 1.86
CA ARG A 77 -8.25 -27.82 1.23
C ARG A 77 -9.49 -28.19 0.42
N ALA A 78 -10.69 -27.92 0.94
CA ALA A 78 -11.93 -28.17 0.21
C ALA A 78 -12.02 -27.34 -1.08
N LEU A 79 -11.73 -26.02 -1.01
CA LEU A 79 -11.64 -25.14 -2.17
C LEU A 79 -10.58 -25.61 -3.18
N GLY A 80 -9.40 -26.00 -2.69
CA GLY A 80 -8.32 -26.57 -3.51
C GLY A 80 -8.77 -27.82 -4.26
N GLY A 81 -9.38 -28.78 -3.54
CA GLY A 81 -9.93 -30.00 -4.11
C GLY A 81 -11.03 -29.73 -5.14
N TRP A 82 -11.92 -28.77 -4.86
CA TRP A 82 -12.93 -28.33 -5.80
C TRP A 82 -12.31 -27.76 -7.09
N MET A 83 -11.32 -26.87 -6.97
CA MET A 83 -10.62 -26.30 -8.15
C MET A 83 -9.91 -27.37 -8.98
N LEU A 84 -9.26 -28.35 -8.34
CA LEU A 84 -8.66 -29.50 -9.02
C LEU A 84 -9.73 -30.37 -9.71
N GLY A 85 -10.89 -30.56 -9.06
CA GLY A 85 -12.07 -31.27 -9.60
C GLY A 85 -12.68 -30.58 -10.82
N GLN A 86 -12.60 -29.25 -10.93
CA GLN A 86 -12.95 -28.51 -12.15
C GLN A 86 -11.93 -28.72 -13.29
N GLY A 87 -10.82 -29.40 -13.03
CA GLY A 87 -9.77 -29.63 -14.00
C GLY A 87 -8.78 -28.47 -14.16
N PHE A 88 -8.78 -27.49 -13.28
CA PHE A 88 -7.83 -26.41 -13.31
C PHE A 88 -6.40 -26.91 -13.07
N LYS A 89 -5.41 -26.25 -13.68
CA LYS A 89 -4.01 -26.69 -13.71
C LYS A 89 -3.10 -25.70 -12.98
N PRO A 90 -1.99 -26.16 -12.41
CA PRO A 90 -0.98 -25.27 -11.83
C PRO A 90 -0.59 -24.13 -12.79
N GLY A 91 -0.43 -22.95 -12.22
CA GLY A 91 -0.10 -21.71 -12.95
C GLY A 91 -1.30 -20.98 -13.55
N GLN A 92 -2.50 -21.57 -13.59
CA GLN A 92 -3.71 -20.86 -14.01
C GLN A 92 -4.18 -19.87 -12.94
N VAL A 93 -4.86 -18.81 -13.37
CA VAL A 93 -5.19 -17.67 -12.51
C VAL A 93 -6.62 -17.75 -11.98
N VAL A 94 -6.77 -17.44 -10.70
CA VAL A 94 -8.04 -17.20 -10.00
C VAL A 94 -8.13 -15.70 -9.75
N ALA A 95 -9.00 -15.00 -10.47
CA ALA A 95 -9.19 -13.56 -10.29
C ALA A 95 -10.29 -13.28 -9.26
N ILE A 96 -9.99 -12.44 -8.29
CA ILE A 96 -10.87 -12.06 -7.19
C ILE A 96 -11.24 -10.60 -7.37
N LEU A 97 -12.51 -10.32 -7.70
CA LEU A 97 -13.01 -8.99 -8.04
C LEU A 97 -13.60 -8.25 -6.83
N SER A 98 -13.85 -8.97 -5.74
CA SER A 98 -14.47 -8.43 -4.52
C SER A 98 -13.46 -7.79 -3.57
N GLY A 99 -13.98 -7.00 -2.65
CA GLY A 99 -13.23 -6.44 -1.53
C GLY A 99 -12.68 -7.49 -0.56
N ASN A 100 -12.11 -7.03 0.56
CA ASN A 100 -11.63 -7.94 1.61
C ASN A 100 -12.80 -8.74 2.22
N GLY A 101 -12.58 -10.00 2.49
CA GLY A 101 -13.55 -10.89 3.11
C GLY A 101 -12.93 -12.24 3.46
N VAL A 102 -13.55 -12.98 4.36
CA VAL A 102 -13.07 -14.33 4.74
C VAL A 102 -12.98 -15.24 3.52
N ASP A 103 -14.01 -15.28 2.68
CA ASP A 103 -14.04 -16.15 1.50
C ASP A 103 -13.02 -15.74 0.43
N HIS A 104 -12.75 -14.42 0.27
CA HIS A 104 -11.65 -13.91 -0.55
C HIS A 104 -10.29 -14.45 -0.05
N GLY A 105 -10.02 -14.30 1.26
CA GLY A 105 -8.74 -14.74 1.83
C GLY A 105 -8.53 -16.25 1.71
N LEU A 106 -9.56 -17.04 2.01
CA LEU A 106 -9.50 -18.49 1.94
C LEU A 106 -9.35 -19.00 0.50
N LEU A 107 -10.04 -18.38 -0.47
CA LEU A 107 -9.91 -18.75 -1.89
C LEU A 107 -8.52 -18.39 -2.44
N ALA A 108 -7.98 -17.21 -2.06
CA ALA A 108 -6.62 -16.84 -2.45
C ALA A 108 -5.57 -17.83 -1.92
N LEU A 109 -5.71 -18.24 -0.64
CA LEU A 109 -4.84 -19.26 -0.05
C LEU A 109 -5.03 -20.62 -0.70
N ALA A 110 -6.27 -21.02 -1.01
CA ALA A 110 -6.56 -22.30 -1.65
C ALA A 110 -5.94 -22.38 -3.06
N ALA A 111 -6.03 -21.30 -3.84
CA ALA A 111 -5.34 -21.21 -5.12
C ALA A 111 -3.82 -21.41 -4.97
N GLN A 112 -3.20 -20.65 -4.05
CA GLN A 112 -1.77 -20.77 -3.76
C GLN A 112 -1.38 -22.16 -3.25
N TYR A 113 -2.23 -22.79 -2.45
CA TYR A 113 -2.00 -24.09 -1.82
C TYR A 113 -1.92 -25.23 -2.85
N VAL A 114 -2.68 -25.14 -3.94
CA VAL A 114 -2.69 -26.17 -5.00
C VAL A 114 -1.94 -25.73 -6.28
N GLY A 115 -1.14 -24.68 -6.21
CA GLY A 115 -0.28 -24.21 -7.30
C GLY A 115 -0.99 -23.38 -8.37
N LEU A 116 -2.23 -22.93 -8.12
CA LEU A 116 -2.86 -21.88 -8.93
C LEU A 116 -2.39 -20.51 -8.44
N VAL A 117 -2.69 -19.46 -9.21
CA VAL A 117 -2.23 -18.10 -8.97
C VAL A 117 -3.41 -17.23 -8.54
N SER A 118 -3.38 -16.65 -7.35
CA SER A 118 -4.40 -15.69 -6.91
C SER A 118 -4.13 -14.30 -7.50
N ALA A 119 -5.17 -13.64 -8.03
CA ALA A 119 -5.10 -12.29 -8.57
C ALA A 119 -6.22 -11.43 -7.99
N ALA A 120 -5.95 -10.70 -6.91
CA ALA A 120 -6.88 -9.76 -6.34
C ALA A 120 -6.93 -8.48 -7.18
N VAL A 121 -8.11 -8.11 -7.67
CA VAL A 121 -8.36 -6.97 -8.55
C VAL A 121 -8.99 -5.83 -7.75
N ALA A 122 -8.65 -4.60 -8.09
CA ALA A 122 -9.26 -3.44 -7.44
C ALA A 122 -10.78 -3.45 -7.62
N GLU A 123 -11.52 -3.51 -6.51
CA GLU A 123 -12.98 -3.58 -6.44
C GLU A 123 -13.66 -2.51 -7.30
N GLN A 124 -13.06 -1.31 -7.34
CA GLN A 124 -13.56 -0.17 -8.12
C GLN A 124 -13.59 -0.43 -9.63
N TYR A 125 -12.73 -1.33 -10.14
CA TYR A 125 -12.75 -1.69 -11.56
C TYR A 125 -14.03 -2.46 -11.93
N SER A 126 -14.63 -3.15 -10.97
CA SER A 126 -15.89 -3.90 -11.15
C SER A 126 -17.11 -3.05 -10.81
N LEU A 127 -17.05 -2.23 -9.76
CA LEU A 127 -18.22 -1.49 -9.24
C LEU A 127 -18.48 -0.16 -9.94
N ILE A 128 -17.46 0.43 -10.60
CA ILE A 128 -17.59 1.72 -11.29
C ILE A 128 -17.64 1.48 -12.79
N PRO A 129 -18.78 1.68 -13.47
CA PRO A 129 -18.91 1.41 -14.91
C PRO A 129 -17.85 2.11 -15.78
N GLY A 130 -17.44 3.33 -15.43
CA GLY A 130 -16.36 4.05 -16.11
C GLY A 130 -14.96 3.43 -15.96
N ALA A 131 -14.80 2.41 -15.12
CA ALA A 131 -13.53 1.70 -14.92
C ALA A 131 -13.52 0.28 -15.53
N HIS A 132 -14.60 -0.17 -16.17
CA HIS A 132 -14.74 -1.52 -16.76
C HIS A 132 -13.70 -1.81 -17.85
N GLU A 133 -13.19 -0.80 -18.56
CA GLU A 133 -12.09 -0.98 -19.52
C GLU A 133 -10.81 -1.48 -18.82
N ARG A 134 -10.54 -1.00 -17.59
CA ARG A 134 -9.42 -1.49 -16.78
C ARG A 134 -9.64 -2.92 -16.30
N LEU A 135 -10.89 -3.27 -15.94
CA LEU A 135 -11.23 -4.65 -15.60
C LEU A 135 -10.99 -5.56 -16.79
N ALA A 136 -11.49 -5.21 -17.98
CA ALA A 136 -11.29 -5.99 -19.19
C ALA A 136 -9.80 -6.20 -19.50
N HIS A 137 -8.98 -5.16 -19.38
CA HIS A 137 -7.52 -5.26 -19.52
C HIS A 137 -6.89 -6.22 -18.50
N VAL A 138 -7.29 -6.13 -17.22
CA VAL A 138 -6.79 -7.02 -16.17
C VAL A 138 -7.13 -8.48 -16.47
N ILE A 139 -8.35 -8.76 -16.93
CA ILE A 139 -8.80 -10.10 -17.33
C ILE A 139 -8.00 -10.59 -18.54
N GLU A 140 -7.83 -9.76 -19.58
CA GLU A 140 -7.02 -10.10 -20.76
C GLU A 140 -5.58 -10.47 -20.40
N VAL A 141 -4.92 -9.66 -19.55
CA VAL A 141 -3.53 -9.89 -19.17
C VAL A 141 -3.35 -11.11 -18.28
N SER A 142 -4.29 -11.35 -17.36
CA SER A 142 -4.20 -12.45 -16.39
C SER A 142 -4.75 -13.77 -16.90
N ASP A 143 -5.62 -13.76 -17.90
CA ASP A 143 -6.27 -14.94 -18.52
C ASP A 143 -6.79 -15.93 -17.46
N PRO A 144 -7.73 -15.50 -16.58
CA PRO A 144 -8.17 -16.31 -15.47
C PRO A 144 -9.08 -17.47 -15.91
N VAL A 145 -9.05 -18.58 -15.17
CA VAL A 145 -9.99 -19.72 -15.34
C VAL A 145 -11.17 -19.64 -14.38
N LEU A 146 -11.02 -18.84 -13.31
CA LEU A 146 -12.02 -18.67 -12.26
C LEU A 146 -12.11 -17.20 -11.86
N ILE A 147 -13.34 -16.72 -11.76
CA ILE A 147 -13.68 -15.40 -11.21
C ILE A 147 -14.37 -15.60 -9.86
N PHE A 148 -14.01 -14.80 -8.85
CA PHE A 148 -14.74 -14.74 -7.60
C PHE A 148 -15.30 -13.36 -7.34
N VAL A 149 -16.57 -13.31 -6.92
CA VAL A 149 -17.23 -12.14 -6.34
C VAL A 149 -17.95 -12.56 -5.06
N ASP A 150 -17.96 -11.70 -4.06
CA ASP A 150 -18.66 -11.97 -2.80
C ASP A 150 -20.19 -11.85 -2.92
N ASN A 151 -20.68 -11.02 -3.85
CA ASN A 151 -22.10 -10.79 -4.09
C ASN A 151 -22.40 -10.63 -5.58
N ALA A 152 -23.08 -11.60 -6.16
CA ALA A 152 -23.34 -11.64 -7.60
C ALA A 152 -24.27 -10.49 -8.09
N GLU A 153 -25.20 -10.02 -7.26
CA GLU A 153 -26.08 -8.88 -7.60
C GLU A 153 -25.28 -7.59 -7.64
N GLN A 154 -24.46 -7.32 -6.61
CA GLN A 154 -23.65 -6.10 -6.51
C GLN A 154 -22.66 -5.95 -7.66
N TYR A 155 -22.03 -7.05 -8.09
CA TYR A 155 -21.06 -7.08 -9.19
C TYR A 155 -21.71 -7.38 -10.56
N GLY A 156 -23.05 -7.37 -10.62
CA GLY A 156 -23.82 -7.85 -11.78
C GLY A 156 -23.49 -7.14 -13.09
N GLU A 157 -23.16 -5.85 -13.08
CA GLU A 157 -22.78 -5.14 -14.32
C GLU A 157 -21.39 -5.59 -14.81
N ALA A 158 -20.44 -5.84 -13.91
CA ALA A 158 -19.14 -6.38 -14.28
C ALA A 158 -19.25 -7.81 -14.81
N LEU A 159 -20.10 -8.64 -14.20
CA LEU A 159 -20.30 -10.04 -14.61
C LEU A 159 -20.90 -10.20 -16.02
N LYS A 160 -21.50 -9.13 -16.59
CA LYS A 160 -22.03 -9.12 -17.98
C LYS A 160 -20.99 -8.70 -19.01
N LEU A 161 -19.77 -8.37 -18.61
CA LEU A 161 -18.74 -7.93 -19.56
C LEU A 161 -18.30 -9.08 -20.46
N PRO A 162 -18.16 -8.85 -21.78
CA PRO A 162 -17.72 -9.88 -22.72
C PRO A 162 -16.36 -10.51 -22.35
N ALA A 163 -15.50 -9.78 -21.64
CA ALA A 163 -14.22 -10.28 -21.17
C ALA A 163 -14.35 -11.44 -20.15
N LEU A 164 -15.54 -11.62 -19.54
CA LEU A 164 -15.82 -12.69 -18.58
C LEU A 164 -16.66 -13.84 -19.19
N ASP A 165 -17.00 -13.75 -20.48
CA ASP A 165 -17.82 -14.79 -21.14
C ASP A 165 -17.13 -16.16 -21.11
N GLY A 166 -17.87 -17.16 -20.65
CA GLY A 166 -17.40 -18.55 -20.60
C GLY A 166 -16.47 -18.90 -19.43
N LEU A 167 -16.14 -17.94 -18.55
CA LEU A 167 -15.37 -18.20 -17.33
C LEU A 167 -16.26 -18.83 -16.24
N THR A 168 -15.65 -19.65 -15.39
CA THR A 168 -16.30 -20.13 -14.17
C THR A 168 -16.41 -18.99 -13.17
N ILE A 169 -17.63 -18.76 -12.63
CA ILE A 169 -17.87 -17.71 -11.65
C ILE A 169 -18.29 -18.35 -10.33
N LEU A 170 -17.52 -18.10 -9.27
CA LEU A 170 -17.77 -18.52 -7.90
C LEU A 170 -18.24 -17.30 -7.09
N THR A 171 -19.24 -17.48 -6.23
CA THR A 171 -19.75 -16.38 -5.39
C THR A 171 -20.19 -16.86 -4.02
N ALA A 172 -20.07 -15.98 -3.01
CA ALA A 172 -20.58 -16.25 -1.67
C ALA A 172 -22.09 -15.94 -1.53
N ARG A 173 -22.63 -15.10 -2.42
CA ARG A 173 -24.05 -14.69 -2.43
C ARG A 173 -24.57 -14.73 -3.87
N PRO A 174 -25.20 -15.88 -4.29
CA PRO A 174 -25.64 -16.09 -5.67
C PRO A 174 -26.94 -15.38 -6.03
N GLU A 175 -27.68 -14.83 -5.06
CA GLU A 175 -28.96 -14.19 -5.28
C GLU A 175 -28.83 -13.02 -6.24
N GLY A 176 -29.76 -12.89 -7.17
CA GLY A 176 -29.77 -11.81 -8.16
C GLY A 176 -28.68 -11.89 -9.22
N ALA A 177 -27.94 -13.00 -9.33
CA ALA A 177 -26.91 -13.20 -10.33
C ALA A 177 -27.47 -13.03 -11.76
N PRO A 178 -26.85 -12.15 -12.60
CA PRO A 178 -27.33 -11.94 -13.98
C PRO A 178 -26.82 -13.00 -14.97
N VAL A 179 -25.87 -13.82 -14.55
CA VAL A 179 -25.23 -14.90 -15.31
C VAL A 179 -25.16 -16.16 -14.46
N PRO A 180 -24.91 -17.36 -15.06
CA PRO A 180 -24.71 -18.57 -14.27
C PRO A 180 -23.52 -18.45 -13.32
N VAL A 181 -23.73 -18.81 -12.05
CA VAL A 181 -22.69 -18.78 -10.99
C VAL A 181 -22.73 -20.07 -10.17
N THR A 182 -21.64 -20.39 -9.51
CA THR A 182 -21.55 -21.48 -8.52
C THR A 182 -21.52 -20.86 -7.13
N ASP A 183 -22.30 -21.39 -6.20
CA ASP A 183 -22.24 -20.99 -4.79
C ASP A 183 -20.95 -21.55 -4.15
N ILE A 184 -20.19 -20.72 -3.43
CA ILE A 184 -18.97 -21.14 -2.74
C ILE A 184 -19.24 -22.25 -1.69
N ALA A 185 -20.47 -22.33 -1.18
CA ALA A 185 -20.88 -23.41 -0.28
C ALA A 185 -20.75 -24.80 -0.92
N GLU A 186 -20.95 -24.92 -2.24
CA GLU A 186 -20.71 -26.16 -2.97
C GLU A 186 -19.22 -26.52 -2.97
N ALA A 187 -18.36 -25.54 -3.15
CA ALA A 187 -16.91 -25.74 -3.13
C ALA A 187 -16.40 -26.11 -1.73
N TYR A 188 -16.96 -25.52 -0.66
CA TYR A 188 -16.64 -25.90 0.71
C TYR A 188 -17.11 -27.31 1.11
N ALA A 189 -18.15 -27.83 0.46
CA ALA A 189 -18.62 -29.18 0.67
C ALA A 189 -17.81 -30.25 -0.10
N HIS A 190 -16.83 -29.84 -0.90
CA HIS A 190 -16.04 -30.74 -1.73
C HIS A 190 -15.03 -31.55 -0.90
N VAL A 191 -14.75 -32.78 -1.36
CA VAL A 191 -13.71 -33.62 -0.77
C VAL A 191 -12.34 -33.18 -1.30
N ASP A 192 -11.37 -33.07 -0.43
CA ASP A 192 -10.01 -32.56 -0.73
C ASP A 192 -9.10 -33.55 -1.49
N ALA A 193 -9.65 -34.30 -2.44
CA ALA A 193 -8.92 -35.31 -3.21
C ALA A 193 -7.82 -34.67 -4.09
N GLY A 194 -6.60 -35.22 -4.00
CA GLY A 194 -5.45 -34.78 -4.78
C GLY A 194 -4.75 -33.50 -4.27
N VAL A 195 -5.25 -32.91 -3.18
CA VAL A 195 -4.72 -31.66 -2.63
C VAL A 195 -3.32 -31.83 -2.08
N ASP A 196 -3.02 -32.97 -1.41
CA ASP A 196 -1.66 -33.23 -0.87
C ASP A 196 -0.60 -33.33 -1.96
N ASP A 197 -0.92 -34.04 -3.04
CA ASP A 197 -0.01 -34.16 -4.19
C ASP A 197 0.21 -32.82 -4.89
N ALA A 198 -0.86 -32.03 -5.04
CA ALA A 198 -0.78 -30.71 -5.63
C ALA A 198 0.05 -29.77 -4.76
N HIS A 199 -0.18 -29.75 -3.43
CA HIS A 199 0.57 -28.95 -2.48
C HIS A 199 2.07 -29.33 -2.46
N ALA A 200 2.38 -30.62 -2.45
CA ALA A 200 3.76 -31.11 -2.48
C ALA A 200 4.53 -30.70 -3.76
N ALA A 201 3.82 -30.37 -4.84
CA ALA A 201 4.41 -29.86 -6.08
C ALA A 201 4.65 -28.32 -6.07
N VAL A 202 4.10 -27.61 -5.10
CA VAL A 202 4.32 -26.16 -4.95
C VAL A 202 5.66 -25.92 -4.26
N GLY A 203 6.45 -25.02 -4.82
CA GLY A 203 7.75 -24.65 -4.26
C GLY A 203 7.98 -23.14 -4.20
N PRO A 204 9.14 -22.72 -3.69
CA PRO A 204 9.44 -21.29 -3.52
C PRO A 204 9.34 -20.48 -4.81
N GLU A 205 9.70 -21.04 -5.94
CA GLU A 205 9.66 -20.37 -7.26
C GLU A 205 8.28 -20.43 -7.94
N THR A 206 7.33 -21.18 -7.38
CA THR A 206 5.97 -21.21 -7.90
C THR A 206 5.34 -19.83 -7.79
N LEU A 207 4.73 -19.36 -8.88
CA LEU A 207 3.98 -18.12 -8.89
C LEU A 207 2.73 -18.30 -8.02
N GLY A 208 2.64 -17.56 -6.92
CA GLY A 208 1.52 -17.67 -5.99
C GLY A 208 0.50 -16.54 -6.15
N LYS A 209 0.97 -15.35 -6.58
CA LYS A 209 0.10 -14.16 -6.64
C LYS A 209 0.47 -13.25 -7.79
N ILE A 210 -0.54 -12.58 -8.34
CA ILE A 210 -0.41 -11.43 -9.23
C ILE A 210 -1.04 -10.22 -8.55
N LEU A 211 -0.32 -9.11 -8.51
CA LEU A 211 -0.83 -7.83 -8.05
C LEU A 211 -0.70 -6.79 -9.16
N PHE A 212 -1.78 -6.04 -9.37
CA PHE A 212 -1.83 -5.03 -10.40
C PHE A 212 -1.42 -3.66 -9.85
N THR A 213 -0.45 -3.00 -10.50
CA THR A 213 0.00 -1.66 -10.12
C THR A 213 -0.44 -0.65 -11.16
N SER A 214 -0.97 0.49 -10.69
CA SER A 214 -1.20 1.65 -11.56
C SER A 214 0.14 2.30 -11.86
N GLY A 215 0.78 1.89 -12.95
CA GLY A 215 2.01 2.51 -13.43
C GLY A 215 1.77 3.93 -14.00
N SER A 216 2.84 4.55 -14.49
CA SER A 216 2.78 5.82 -15.23
C SER A 216 2.01 5.72 -16.57
N THR A 217 1.59 4.51 -16.95
CA THR A 217 0.80 4.20 -18.15
C THR A 217 -0.70 4.13 -17.82
N SER A 218 -1.56 4.17 -18.85
CA SER A 218 -3.01 4.08 -18.72
C SER A 218 -3.50 2.74 -18.17
N HIS A 219 -2.72 1.66 -18.35
CA HIS A 219 -3.11 0.30 -17.98
C HIS A 219 -2.29 -0.25 -16.81
N PRO A 220 -2.93 -0.99 -15.88
CA PRO A 220 -2.25 -1.62 -14.76
C PRO A 220 -1.24 -2.68 -15.23
N LYS A 221 -0.08 -2.75 -14.58
CA LYS A 221 0.93 -3.77 -14.81
C LYS A 221 0.74 -4.92 -13.82
N ALA A 222 0.91 -6.15 -14.29
CA ALA A 222 0.76 -7.37 -13.50
C ALA A 222 2.12 -7.81 -12.92
N VAL A 223 2.34 -7.56 -11.64
CA VAL A 223 3.55 -7.96 -10.91
C VAL A 223 3.46 -9.43 -10.53
N ARG A 224 4.45 -10.22 -10.96
CA ARG A 224 4.57 -11.64 -10.60
C ARG A 224 5.17 -11.77 -9.21
N THR A 225 4.42 -12.39 -8.28
CA THR A 225 4.86 -12.61 -6.89
C THR A 225 4.94 -14.10 -6.61
N THR A 226 6.15 -14.62 -6.38
CA THR A 226 6.39 -16.03 -6.05
C THR A 226 6.18 -16.30 -4.56
N HIS A 227 6.05 -17.58 -4.17
CA HIS A 227 6.04 -17.97 -2.76
C HIS A 227 7.31 -17.51 -2.04
N ARG A 228 8.48 -17.66 -2.69
CA ARG A 228 9.76 -17.14 -2.14
C ARG A 228 9.65 -15.67 -1.73
N MET A 229 9.16 -14.80 -2.62
CA MET A 229 9.06 -13.37 -2.34
C MET A 229 8.22 -13.09 -1.10
N MET A 230 7.05 -13.76 -0.99
CA MET A 230 6.14 -13.61 0.15
C MET A 230 6.77 -14.14 1.45
N CYS A 231 7.34 -15.35 1.40
CA CYS A 231 7.90 -16.00 2.58
C CYS A 231 9.16 -15.30 3.08
N VAL A 232 10.05 -14.88 2.18
CA VAL A 232 11.25 -14.11 2.54
C VAL A 232 10.85 -12.80 3.21
N ASN A 233 9.90 -12.06 2.63
CA ASN A 233 9.54 -10.75 3.19
C ASN A 233 8.93 -10.85 4.59
N GLN A 234 8.14 -11.87 4.88
CA GLN A 234 7.65 -12.09 6.24
C GLN A 234 8.75 -12.51 7.21
N THR A 235 9.71 -13.31 6.78
CA THR A 235 10.90 -13.65 7.58
C THR A 235 11.72 -12.39 7.88
N GLN A 236 11.96 -11.53 6.89
CA GLN A 236 12.66 -10.25 7.03
C GLN A 236 12.01 -9.35 8.09
N LEU A 237 10.68 -9.23 8.05
CA LEU A 237 9.93 -8.44 9.02
C LEU A 237 10.02 -9.05 10.43
N ALA A 238 9.85 -10.36 10.56
CA ALA A 238 9.91 -11.04 11.85
C ALA A 238 11.34 -11.11 12.43
N ASP A 239 12.37 -11.01 11.59
CA ASP A 239 13.77 -10.87 12.05
C ASP A 239 14.02 -9.48 12.60
N CYS A 240 13.46 -8.42 11.98
CA CYS A 240 13.51 -7.06 12.54
C CYS A 240 12.64 -6.90 13.79
N PHE A 241 11.52 -7.64 13.87
CA PHE A 241 10.58 -7.61 15.00
C PHE A 241 10.37 -9.01 15.60
N PRO A 242 11.33 -9.55 16.39
CA PRO A 242 11.20 -10.84 17.06
C PRO A 242 9.93 -10.97 17.92
N LEU A 243 9.39 -9.85 18.40
CA LEU A 243 8.10 -9.78 19.10
C LEU A 243 6.97 -10.50 18.35
N MET A 244 6.96 -10.47 17.00
CA MET A 244 5.93 -11.13 16.19
C MET A 244 5.93 -12.65 16.36
N ARG A 245 7.10 -13.25 16.68
CA ARG A 245 7.23 -14.69 16.98
C ARG A 245 7.00 -15.01 18.45
N ALA A 246 7.19 -14.03 19.34
CA ALA A 246 7.14 -14.23 20.78
C ALA A 246 5.70 -14.28 21.34
N LYS A 247 4.77 -13.60 20.67
CA LYS A 247 3.37 -13.56 21.10
C LYS A 247 2.42 -13.40 19.90
N PRO A 248 1.17 -13.93 20.02
CA PRO A 248 0.19 -13.79 18.94
C PRO A 248 -0.16 -12.33 18.71
N MET A 249 -0.07 -11.90 17.45
CA MET A 249 -0.46 -10.56 17.01
C MET A 249 -1.93 -10.53 16.61
N LYS A 250 -2.57 -9.39 16.74
CA LYS A 250 -3.92 -9.13 16.24
C LYS A 250 -3.98 -7.76 15.57
N ILE A 251 -4.64 -7.70 14.43
CA ILE A 251 -4.91 -6.45 13.73
C ILE A 251 -6.40 -6.30 13.41
N VAL A 252 -6.88 -5.07 13.40
CA VAL A 252 -8.15 -4.67 12.81
C VAL A 252 -7.79 -3.80 11.61
N ASP A 253 -8.02 -4.30 10.40
CA ASP A 253 -7.40 -3.75 9.20
C ASP A 253 -8.37 -3.65 8.01
N TRP A 254 -8.42 -2.46 7.39
CA TRP A 254 -9.23 -2.15 6.20
C TRP A 254 -8.41 -2.14 4.92
N LEU A 255 -7.06 -2.18 5.00
CA LEU A 255 -6.19 -2.03 3.84
C LEU A 255 -6.50 -3.05 2.76
N PRO A 256 -6.72 -2.61 1.50
CA PRO A 256 -7.25 -3.49 0.46
C PRO A 256 -6.25 -4.57 0.05
N TRP A 257 -6.75 -5.80 -0.13
CA TRP A 257 -5.90 -6.96 -0.45
C TRP A 257 -5.49 -7.05 -1.92
N ASN A 258 -6.10 -6.30 -2.80
CA ASN A 258 -5.58 -6.06 -4.15
C ASN A 258 -4.31 -5.19 -4.16
N HIS A 259 -3.91 -4.70 -3.00
CA HIS A 259 -2.70 -3.92 -2.80
C HIS A 259 -1.70 -4.68 -1.92
N VAL A 260 -0.39 -4.55 -2.26
CA VAL A 260 0.69 -5.28 -1.58
C VAL A 260 0.73 -5.02 -0.07
N PHE A 261 0.35 -3.82 0.41
CA PHE A 261 0.35 -3.50 1.83
C PHE A 261 -0.71 -4.31 2.61
N GLY A 262 -1.97 -4.32 2.19
CA GLY A 262 -3.00 -5.15 2.81
C GLY A 262 -2.81 -6.64 2.50
N GLY A 263 -2.74 -6.99 1.21
CA GLY A 263 -2.83 -8.38 0.74
C GLY A 263 -1.55 -9.21 0.81
N SER A 264 -0.39 -8.60 0.95
CA SER A 264 0.88 -9.34 1.11
C SER A 264 1.57 -9.02 2.43
N HIS A 265 1.66 -7.74 2.82
CA HIS A 265 2.30 -7.38 4.08
C HIS A 265 1.43 -7.80 5.28
N ASN A 266 0.22 -7.23 5.44
CA ASN A 266 -0.59 -7.45 6.64
C ASN A 266 -1.20 -8.85 6.68
N PHE A 267 -1.79 -9.31 5.58
CA PHE A 267 -2.39 -10.64 5.50
C PHE A 267 -1.38 -11.75 5.78
N ASN A 268 -0.24 -11.72 5.07
CA ASN A 268 0.80 -12.73 5.27
C ASN A 268 1.51 -12.59 6.62
N MET A 269 1.60 -11.39 7.19
CA MET A 269 2.15 -11.17 8.53
C MET A 269 1.33 -11.92 9.58
N MET A 270 0.00 -11.83 9.52
CA MET A 270 -0.86 -12.58 10.42
C MET A 270 -0.76 -14.08 10.18
N LEU A 271 -0.79 -14.51 8.92
CA LEU A 271 -0.69 -15.93 8.57
C LEU A 271 0.66 -16.54 8.99
N SER A 272 1.78 -15.87 8.71
CA SER A 272 3.13 -16.41 8.99
C SER A 272 3.47 -16.47 10.48
N ASN A 273 2.89 -15.59 11.29
CA ASN A 273 3.19 -15.49 12.73
C ASN A 273 2.03 -15.97 13.64
N GLY A 274 1.04 -16.69 13.10
CA GLY A 274 -0.08 -17.21 13.88
C GLY A 274 -0.97 -16.12 14.47
N GLY A 275 -1.07 -14.99 13.81
CA GLY A 275 -1.86 -13.85 14.26
C GLY A 275 -3.33 -13.93 13.83
N SER A 276 -4.11 -12.95 14.27
CA SER A 276 -5.53 -12.82 13.94
C SER A 276 -5.80 -11.52 13.17
N LEU A 277 -6.48 -11.63 12.04
CA LEU A 277 -6.88 -10.50 11.21
C LEU A 277 -8.39 -10.32 11.28
N TYR A 278 -8.83 -9.24 11.91
CA TYR A 278 -10.21 -8.77 11.91
C TYR A 278 -10.38 -7.77 10.77
N ILE A 279 -11.16 -8.15 9.76
CA ILE A 279 -11.37 -7.36 8.55
C ILE A 279 -12.25 -6.18 8.88
N ASP A 280 -11.69 -4.97 8.82
CA ASP A 280 -12.46 -3.74 8.96
C ASP A 280 -13.15 -3.40 7.64
N ASP A 281 -14.48 -3.47 7.62
CA ASP A 281 -15.33 -3.10 6.49
C ASP A 281 -15.56 -1.57 6.37
N GLY A 282 -14.93 -0.80 7.28
CA GLY A 282 -14.81 0.65 7.17
C GLY A 282 -13.69 1.08 6.23
N LYS A 283 -13.59 2.39 6.01
CA LYS A 283 -12.52 3.04 5.22
C LYS A 283 -12.33 4.49 5.71
N PRO A 284 -11.19 5.15 5.49
CA PRO A 284 -10.95 6.53 5.92
C PRO A 284 -11.65 7.56 5.01
N THR A 285 -12.94 7.36 4.76
CA THR A 285 -13.85 8.25 4.04
C THR A 285 -14.97 8.72 4.98
N ASP A 286 -15.62 9.84 4.69
CA ASP A 286 -16.69 10.36 5.55
C ASP A 286 -17.84 9.35 5.76
N ALA A 287 -18.17 8.59 4.72
CA ALA A 287 -19.27 7.63 4.76
C ALA A 287 -18.92 6.36 5.56
N LEU A 288 -17.67 5.89 5.50
CA LEU A 288 -17.29 4.57 6.02
C LEU A 288 -16.41 4.62 7.28
N PHE A 289 -15.82 5.76 7.62
CA PHE A 289 -14.97 5.87 8.81
C PHE A 289 -15.70 5.61 10.14
N PRO A 290 -16.99 5.98 10.31
CA PRO A 290 -17.75 5.58 11.50
C PRO A 290 -17.74 4.06 11.73
N ARG A 291 -17.77 3.27 10.66
CA ARG A 291 -17.71 1.81 10.74
C ARG A 291 -16.36 1.31 11.26
N THR A 292 -15.25 1.92 10.84
CA THR A 292 -13.92 1.66 11.42
C THR A 292 -13.91 1.92 12.93
N LEU A 293 -14.51 3.01 13.40
CA LEU A 293 -14.58 3.32 14.83
C LEU A 293 -15.40 2.28 15.61
N GLU A 294 -16.52 1.81 15.06
CA GLU A 294 -17.30 0.71 15.64
C GLU A 294 -16.46 -0.58 15.76
N ASN A 295 -15.73 -0.94 14.70
CA ASN A 295 -14.89 -2.13 14.68
C ASN A 295 -13.75 -2.02 15.72
N LEU A 296 -13.10 -0.87 15.83
CA LEU A 296 -12.07 -0.59 16.84
C LEU A 296 -12.64 -0.55 18.27
N ALA A 297 -13.90 -0.18 18.45
CA ALA A 297 -14.58 -0.27 19.73
C ALA A 297 -14.90 -1.72 20.15
N MET A 298 -15.05 -2.64 19.21
CA MET A 298 -15.29 -4.06 19.47
C MET A 298 -14.01 -4.87 19.67
N HIS A 299 -13.00 -4.61 18.85
CA HIS A 299 -11.71 -5.31 18.89
C HIS A 299 -10.54 -4.33 18.84
N THR A 300 -9.54 -4.59 19.68
CA THR A 300 -8.27 -3.86 19.68
C THR A 300 -7.20 -4.66 18.96
N GLY A 301 -6.32 -3.99 18.25
CA GLY A 301 -5.12 -4.57 17.66
C GLY A 301 -3.94 -4.53 18.62
N THR A 302 -3.05 -5.49 18.53
CA THR A 302 -1.70 -5.39 19.10
C THR A 302 -0.78 -4.54 18.22
N LEU A 303 -1.10 -4.46 16.92
CA LEU A 303 -0.46 -3.62 15.92
C LEU A 303 -1.52 -2.77 15.23
N ALA A 304 -1.18 -1.53 14.92
CA ALA A 304 -2.04 -0.64 14.16
C ALA A 304 -1.38 -0.29 12.82
N PHE A 305 -2.06 -0.59 11.71
CA PHE A 305 -1.61 -0.30 10.35
C PHE A 305 -2.51 0.73 9.71
N ASN A 306 -1.94 1.74 9.10
CA ASN A 306 -2.73 2.69 8.32
C ASN A 306 -1.89 3.45 7.30
N VAL A 307 -2.59 4.15 6.42
CA VAL A 307 -2.02 5.21 5.59
C VAL A 307 -2.21 6.57 6.29
N PRO A 308 -1.49 7.63 5.89
CA PRO A 308 -1.53 8.92 6.59
C PRO A 308 -2.93 9.50 6.79
N VAL A 309 -3.80 9.44 5.79
CA VAL A 309 -5.19 9.95 5.90
C VAL A 309 -6.00 9.20 6.96
N GLY A 310 -5.79 7.88 7.08
CA GLY A 310 -6.46 7.07 8.10
C GLY A 310 -6.01 7.45 9.50
N TYR A 311 -4.70 7.64 9.72
CA TYR A 311 -4.19 8.10 11.03
C TYR A 311 -4.61 9.53 11.37
N THR A 312 -4.72 10.43 10.39
CA THR A 312 -5.24 11.78 10.62
C THR A 312 -6.67 11.74 11.17
N ARG A 313 -7.53 10.93 10.55
CA ARG A 313 -8.92 10.75 11.01
C ARG A 313 -8.99 10.05 12.36
N LEU A 314 -8.18 9.01 12.55
CA LEU A 314 -8.12 8.26 13.80
C LEU A 314 -7.67 9.15 14.97
N LEU A 315 -6.62 9.95 14.80
CA LEU A 315 -6.17 10.90 15.83
C LEU A 315 -7.28 11.86 16.25
N ALA A 316 -8.05 12.40 15.29
CA ALA A 316 -9.18 13.27 15.59
C ALA A 316 -10.27 12.55 16.40
N ALA A 317 -10.61 11.30 16.03
CA ALA A 317 -11.60 10.49 16.74
C ALA A 317 -11.13 10.13 18.16
N LEU A 318 -9.87 9.72 18.33
CA LEU A 318 -9.29 9.39 19.64
C LEU A 318 -9.19 10.60 20.58
N LYS A 319 -9.03 11.83 20.03
CA LYS A 319 -9.12 13.06 20.81
C LYS A 319 -10.54 13.34 21.30
N ALA A 320 -11.53 12.99 20.52
CA ALA A 320 -12.94 13.26 20.83
C ALA A 320 -13.60 12.21 21.76
N ASP A 321 -13.11 10.96 21.74
CA ASP A 321 -13.67 9.83 22.50
C ASP A 321 -12.60 9.18 23.39
N GLU A 322 -12.68 9.46 24.69
CA GLU A 322 -11.75 8.92 25.71
C GLU A 322 -11.90 7.40 25.87
N ALA A 323 -13.11 6.86 25.77
CA ALA A 323 -13.34 5.42 25.93
C ALA A 323 -12.74 4.63 24.77
N LEU A 324 -12.96 5.10 23.54
CA LEU A 324 -12.32 4.54 22.34
C LEU A 324 -10.80 4.67 22.41
N ARG A 325 -10.28 5.82 22.88
CA ARG A 325 -8.84 6.04 23.04
C ARG A 325 -8.20 5.04 23.98
N LYS A 326 -8.72 4.90 25.18
CA LYS A 326 -8.22 3.92 26.17
C LYS A 326 -8.24 2.50 25.61
N ARG A 327 -9.34 2.14 24.93
CA ARG A 327 -9.46 0.83 24.32
C ARG A 327 -8.48 0.63 23.18
N PHE A 328 -8.29 1.62 22.30
CA PHE A 328 -7.37 1.52 21.17
C PHE A 328 -5.93 1.27 21.60
N PHE A 329 -5.49 1.90 22.70
CA PHE A 329 -4.13 1.73 23.23
C PHE A 329 -3.97 0.50 24.14
N ASP A 330 -5.05 -0.19 24.49
CA ASP A 330 -4.99 -1.39 25.34
C ASP A 330 -4.33 -2.55 24.60
N GLY A 331 -3.09 -2.86 25.00
CA GLY A 331 -2.28 -3.92 24.39
C GLY A 331 -1.61 -3.55 23.05
N LEU A 332 -1.69 -2.31 22.60
CA LEU A 332 -0.99 -1.85 21.41
C LEU A 332 0.52 -1.81 21.64
N GLU A 333 1.29 -2.43 20.73
CA GLU A 333 2.75 -2.50 20.79
C GLU A 333 3.42 -1.45 19.92
N PHE A 334 2.93 -1.27 18.67
CA PHE A 334 3.45 -0.25 17.76
C PHE A 334 2.46 0.18 16.68
N PHE A 335 2.74 1.34 16.10
CA PHE A 335 2.09 1.85 14.89
C PHE A 335 2.94 1.55 13.67
N PHE A 336 2.28 1.28 12.57
CA PHE A 336 2.92 1.13 11.27
C PHE A 336 2.22 2.01 10.23
N TYR A 337 2.96 2.83 9.53
CA TYR A 337 2.42 3.62 8.41
C TYR A 337 3.29 3.45 7.16
N ALA A 338 2.66 3.45 6.00
CA ALA A 338 3.34 3.36 4.72
C ALA A 338 2.51 4.01 3.59
N GLY A 339 3.09 4.07 2.39
CA GLY A 339 2.45 4.60 1.19
C GLY A 339 2.61 6.10 0.97
N ALA A 340 2.88 6.86 2.03
CA ALA A 340 3.25 8.27 2.01
C ALA A 340 3.84 8.69 3.37
N SER A 341 4.47 9.86 3.45
CA SER A 341 4.95 10.43 4.72
C SER A 341 3.76 10.82 5.60
N LEU A 342 3.81 10.45 6.88
CA LEU A 342 2.82 10.85 7.87
C LEU A 342 3.04 12.33 8.25
N PRO A 343 2.03 13.20 8.29
CA PRO A 343 2.21 14.56 8.80
C PRO A 343 2.81 14.55 10.20
N GLN A 344 3.82 15.39 10.44
CA GLN A 344 4.55 15.40 11.72
C GLN A 344 3.63 15.61 12.92
N GLU A 345 2.61 16.47 12.81
CA GLU A 345 1.63 16.69 13.87
C GLU A 345 0.78 15.46 14.22
N VAL A 346 0.49 14.62 13.21
CA VAL A 346 -0.24 13.36 13.42
C VAL A 346 0.68 12.37 14.11
N TRP A 347 1.94 12.31 13.68
CA TRP A 347 3.00 11.51 14.27
C TRP A 347 3.22 11.89 15.75
N ASP A 348 3.43 13.19 16.03
CA ASP A 348 3.61 13.72 17.40
C ASP A 348 2.36 13.48 18.25
N GLY A 349 1.16 13.72 17.69
CA GLY A 349 -0.10 13.56 18.41
C GLY A 349 -0.39 12.13 18.81
N LEU A 350 -0.15 11.16 17.94
CA LEU A 350 -0.30 9.74 18.27
C LEU A 350 0.76 9.28 19.27
N GLY A 351 2.02 9.72 19.11
CA GLY A 351 3.11 9.39 20.02
C GLY A 351 2.88 9.94 21.44
N GLN A 352 2.42 11.19 21.55
CA GLN A 352 2.08 11.79 22.84
C GLN A 352 0.91 11.07 23.52
N MET A 353 -0.13 10.76 22.73
CA MET A 353 -1.31 10.05 23.26
C MET A 353 -0.95 8.62 23.70
N ALA A 354 -0.08 7.93 22.94
CA ALA A 354 0.44 6.63 23.33
C ALA A 354 1.16 6.68 24.68
N LEU A 355 2.02 7.69 24.87
CA LEU A 355 2.75 7.89 26.13
C LEU A 355 1.79 8.16 27.31
N GLU A 356 0.76 8.98 27.09
CA GLU A 356 -0.26 9.30 28.11
C GLU A 356 -1.07 8.07 28.52
N GLU A 357 -1.50 7.23 27.57
CA GLU A 357 -2.37 6.08 27.84
C GLU A 357 -1.59 4.83 28.31
N THR A 358 -0.37 4.62 27.82
CA THR A 358 0.40 3.39 28.10
C THR A 358 1.56 3.60 29.10
N GLY A 359 1.93 4.84 29.38
CA GLY A 359 3.09 5.18 30.23
C GLY A 359 4.46 4.95 29.55
N LYS A 360 4.49 4.52 28.29
CA LYS A 360 5.73 4.28 27.50
C LYS A 360 5.59 4.81 26.08
N PRO A 361 6.69 5.27 25.44
CA PRO A 361 6.65 5.60 24.03
C PRO A 361 6.45 4.31 23.21
N LEU A 362 5.51 4.32 22.26
CA LEU A 362 5.35 3.26 21.28
C LEU A 362 6.17 3.55 20.04
N LEU A 363 6.64 2.49 19.36
CA LEU A 363 7.31 2.64 18.08
C LEU A 363 6.35 3.15 17.00
N MET A 364 6.84 4.12 16.23
CA MET A 364 6.19 4.63 15.03
C MET A 364 6.98 4.14 13.82
N ILE A 365 6.63 2.94 13.34
CA ILE A 365 7.34 2.24 12.28
C ILE A 365 6.91 2.79 10.93
N SER A 366 7.88 2.97 10.05
CA SER A 366 7.64 3.17 8.62
C SER A 366 8.49 2.19 7.80
N SER A 367 8.05 1.95 6.59
CA SER A 367 8.74 1.10 5.64
C SER A 367 8.68 1.72 4.26
N TRP A 368 9.75 1.55 3.50
CA TRP A 368 9.73 1.77 2.07
C TRP A 368 9.78 0.42 1.34
N GLY A 369 9.00 0.35 0.28
CA GLY A 369 8.95 -0.79 -0.61
C GLY A 369 7.87 -0.60 -1.66
N MET A 370 7.75 -1.55 -2.56
CA MET A 370 6.83 -1.49 -3.69
C MET A 370 6.25 -2.88 -3.97
N THR A 371 5.26 -2.96 -4.84
CA THR A 371 4.66 -4.26 -5.19
C THR A 371 5.71 -5.23 -5.74
N GLU A 372 6.65 -4.71 -6.48
CA GLU A 372 7.77 -5.41 -7.10
C GLU A 372 8.78 -5.97 -6.09
N THR A 373 8.64 -5.63 -4.80
CA THR A 373 9.55 -6.08 -3.72
C THR A 373 8.84 -6.81 -2.55
N ALA A 374 7.54 -7.09 -2.63
CA ALA A 374 6.69 -7.97 -1.82
C ALA A 374 6.36 -7.62 -0.34
N PRO A 375 6.27 -6.39 0.21
CA PRO A 375 6.80 -5.16 -0.34
C PRO A 375 8.09 -4.64 0.26
N ALA A 376 8.40 -4.93 1.56
CA ALA A 376 9.36 -4.20 2.38
C ALA A 376 10.83 -4.43 1.96
N VAL A 377 11.58 -3.35 1.79
CA VAL A 377 13.03 -3.37 1.53
C VAL A 377 13.78 -2.55 2.57
N LEU A 378 13.24 -1.38 2.92
CA LEU A 378 13.78 -0.53 3.98
C LEU A 378 12.75 -0.46 5.10
N LEU A 379 13.22 -0.51 6.35
CA LEU A 379 12.35 -0.59 7.52
C LEU A 379 12.96 0.18 8.68
N VAL A 380 12.13 0.98 9.35
CA VAL A 380 12.46 1.62 10.62
C VAL A 380 12.11 0.64 11.73
N HIS A 381 13.09 0.24 12.53
CA HIS A 381 12.88 -0.59 13.70
C HIS A 381 13.64 -0.07 14.94
N GLU A 382 13.71 1.26 15.05
CA GLU A 382 14.17 1.99 16.23
C GLU A 382 13.30 3.22 16.49
N HIS A 383 13.47 3.87 17.62
CA HIS A 383 12.83 5.17 17.87
C HIS A 383 13.48 6.26 17.03
N VAL A 384 12.68 6.87 16.16
CA VAL A 384 13.09 8.00 15.32
C VAL A 384 12.42 9.29 15.78
N ALA A 385 13.05 10.43 15.49
CA ALA A 385 12.59 11.74 15.97
C ALA A 385 11.54 12.40 15.06
N ARG A 386 11.35 11.86 13.83
CA ARG A 386 10.48 12.50 12.82
C ARG A 386 9.94 11.48 11.83
N SER A 387 8.83 11.84 11.21
CA SER A 387 8.30 11.16 10.03
C SER A 387 9.22 11.28 8.81
N GLY A 388 9.02 10.41 7.80
CA GLY A 388 9.76 10.43 6.53
C GLY A 388 11.06 9.64 6.53
N ILE A 389 11.55 9.19 7.69
CA ILE A 389 12.64 8.21 7.76
C ILE A 389 12.08 6.86 7.33
N ILE A 390 12.79 6.15 6.44
CA ILE A 390 12.39 4.86 5.88
C ILE A 390 13.29 3.70 6.34
N GLY A 391 14.30 3.98 7.15
CA GLY A 391 15.14 3.02 7.86
C GLY A 391 16.27 2.41 7.04
N THR A 392 16.69 1.22 7.44
CA THR A 392 17.79 0.44 6.85
C THR A 392 17.26 -0.75 6.04
N PRO A 393 18.09 -1.37 5.16
CA PRO A 393 17.70 -2.57 4.45
C PRO A 393 17.33 -3.71 5.40
N VAL A 394 16.26 -4.44 5.06
CA VAL A 394 15.86 -5.65 5.79
C VAL A 394 16.82 -6.81 5.49
N PRO A 395 16.92 -7.84 6.35
CA PRO A 395 17.85 -8.97 6.16
C PRO A 395 17.78 -9.61 4.78
N GLY A 396 18.94 -9.74 4.12
CA GLY A 396 19.06 -10.34 2.77
C GLY A 396 18.66 -9.44 1.61
N ALA A 397 18.17 -8.20 1.87
CA ALA A 397 17.99 -7.17 0.85
C ALA A 397 19.20 -6.24 0.81
N GLU A 398 19.53 -5.77 -0.39
CA GLU A 398 20.57 -4.78 -0.64
C GLU A 398 19.98 -3.59 -1.41
N VAL A 399 20.44 -2.39 -1.09
CA VAL A 399 20.12 -1.20 -1.88
C VAL A 399 21.40 -0.59 -2.46
N ARG A 400 21.33 -0.20 -3.73
CA ARG A 400 22.38 0.54 -4.40
C ARG A 400 21.95 2.00 -4.52
N LEU A 401 22.79 2.88 -4.05
CA LEU A 401 22.59 4.32 -3.99
C LEU A 401 23.47 4.95 -5.08
N ILE A 402 22.85 5.38 -6.17
CA ILE A 402 23.54 6.02 -7.30
C ILE A 402 23.61 7.52 -6.99
N PRO A 403 24.81 8.11 -6.89
CA PRO A 403 24.92 9.53 -6.56
C PRO A 403 24.23 10.44 -7.58
N GLU A 404 23.42 11.35 -7.07
CA GLU A 404 22.92 12.54 -7.75
C GLU A 404 23.59 13.80 -7.16
N ASP A 405 22.92 14.94 -7.21
CA ASP A 405 23.41 16.18 -6.64
C ASP A 405 23.13 16.29 -5.13
N GLU A 406 23.97 17.01 -4.38
CA GLU A 406 23.72 17.48 -3.00
C GLU A 406 23.46 16.37 -1.96
N GLY A 407 24.11 15.20 -2.06
CA GLY A 407 23.94 14.08 -1.13
C GLY A 407 22.63 13.32 -1.30
N ARG A 408 22.00 13.45 -2.45
CA ARG A 408 20.85 12.68 -2.93
C ARG A 408 21.32 11.49 -3.75
N PHE A 409 20.55 10.41 -3.68
CA PHE A 409 20.85 9.17 -4.40
C PHE A 409 19.60 8.61 -5.09
N GLU A 410 19.74 8.12 -6.32
CA GLU A 410 18.77 7.21 -6.94
C GLU A 410 18.84 5.87 -6.21
N LEU A 411 17.67 5.33 -5.83
CA LEU A 411 17.55 4.06 -5.12
C LEU A 411 17.34 2.91 -6.10
N ARG A 412 18.20 1.90 -6.06
CA ARG A 412 18.00 0.61 -6.71
C ARG A 412 18.04 -0.52 -5.69
N VAL A 413 17.38 -1.63 -6.01
CA VAL A 413 17.15 -2.71 -5.04
C VAL A 413 17.53 -4.06 -5.62
N LYS A 414 18.09 -4.92 -4.79
CA LYS A 414 18.36 -6.34 -5.07
C LYS A 414 18.05 -7.19 -3.85
N GLY A 415 17.47 -8.37 -4.05
CA GLY A 415 17.14 -9.25 -2.94
C GLY A 415 16.24 -10.41 -3.33
N PRO A 416 16.10 -11.41 -2.46
CA PRO A 416 15.26 -12.58 -2.73
C PRO A 416 13.75 -12.28 -2.73
N ASN A 417 13.34 -11.10 -2.26
CA ASN A 417 11.97 -10.58 -2.28
C ASN A 417 11.66 -9.71 -3.52
N VAL A 418 12.61 -9.55 -4.46
CA VAL A 418 12.43 -8.78 -5.71
C VAL A 418 11.76 -9.66 -6.76
N MET A 419 10.80 -9.12 -7.50
CA MET A 419 10.04 -9.82 -8.53
C MET A 419 10.92 -10.38 -9.66
N PRO A 420 10.52 -11.50 -10.29
CA PRO A 420 11.17 -11.99 -11.50
C PRO A 420 10.78 -11.21 -12.78
N GLY A 421 9.83 -10.30 -12.68
CA GLY A 421 9.33 -9.46 -13.77
C GLY A 421 7.82 -9.33 -13.82
N TYR A 422 7.32 -8.64 -14.83
CA TYR A 422 5.89 -8.47 -15.09
C TYR A 422 5.34 -9.64 -15.92
N LEU A 423 4.07 -9.97 -15.69
CA LEU A 423 3.37 -11.01 -16.45
C LEU A 423 3.13 -10.52 -17.88
N ASN A 424 3.50 -11.34 -18.86
CA ASN A 424 3.29 -11.08 -20.29
C ASN A 424 3.89 -9.76 -20.83
N ASP A 425 4.84 -9.15 -20.08
CA ASP A 425 5.49 -7.90 -20.48
C ASP A 425 7.03 -7.99 -20.32
N PRO A 426 7.72 -8.69 -21.23
CA PRO A 426 9.17 -8.86 -21.18
C PRO A 426 9.93 -7.56 -21.46
N GLU A 427 9.39 -6.66 -22.26
CA GLU A 427 10.03 -5.37 -22.57
C GLU A 427 10.07 -4.50 -21.31
N LYS A 428 8.92 -4.37 -20.64
CA LYS A 428 8.86 -3.62 -19.39
C LYS A 428 9.66 -4.27 -18.26
N THR A 429 9.73 -5.59 -18.25
CA THR A 429 10.60 -6.32 -17.32
C THR A 429 12.07 -5.93 -17.55
N ALA A 430 12.53 -5.96 -18.80
CA ALA A 430 13.91 -5.59 -19.14
C ALA A 430 14.23 -4.12 -18.78
N GLU A 431 13.29 -3.19 -19.02
CA GLU A 431 13.45 -1.78 -18.65
C GLU A 431 13.52 -1.53 -17.13
N SER A 432 13.00 -2.46 -16.34
CA SER A 432 12.92 -2.30 -14.88
C SER A 432 14.18 -2.73 -14.14
N PHE A 433 15.13 -3.36 -14.84
CA PHE A 433 16.40 -3.79 -14.26
C PHE A 433 17.57 -3.18 -14.99
N ASP A 434 18.63 -2.87 -14.25
CA ASP A 434 19.90 -2.49 -14.86
C ASP A 434 20.70 -3.73 -15.32
N ALA A 435 21.87 -3.49 -15.95
CA ALA A 435 22.72 -4.54 -16.50
C ALA A 435 23.28 -5.52 -15.42
N ASP A 436 23.33 -5.07 -14.16
CA ASP A 436 23.81 -5.85 -13.03
C ASP A 436 22.65 -6.55 -12.28
N GLY A 437 21.39 -6.40 -12.76
CA GLY A 437 20.19 -7.02 -12.19
C GLY A 437 19.61 -6.29 -10.98
N TRP A 438 19.91 -5.01 -10.80
CA TRP A 438 19.27 -4.18 -9.78
C TRP A 438 17.93 -3.64 -10.30
N LEU A 439 16.88 -3.78 -9.52
CA LEU A 439 15.58 -3.18 -9.81
C LEU A 439 15.69 -1.65 -9.70
N ILE A 440 15.36 -0.95 -10.78
CA ILE A 440 15.31 0.51 -10.86
C ILE A 440 13.98 0.98 -10.29
N THR A 441 14.01 1.64 -9.14
CA THR A 441 12.78 2.01 -8.42
C THR A 441 12.17 3.32 -8.92
N GLY A 442 13.00 4.21 -9.44
CA GLY A 442 12.63 5.59 -9.78
C GLY A 442 12.45 6.50 -8.58
N ASP A 443 12.80 6.05 -7.39
CA ASP A 443 12.74 6.81 -6.15
C ASP A 443 14.13 7.32 -5.75
N ALA A 444 14.15 8.45 -5.06
CA ALA A 444 15.37 9.04 -4.52
C ALA A 444 15.36 9.04 -2.99
N VAL A 445 16.55 8.98 -2.41
CA VAL A 445 16.78 8.93 -0.97
C VAL A 445 17.97 9.78 -0.54
N ARG A 446 18.06 10.06 0.75
CA ARG A 446 19.23 10.65 1.43
C ARG A 446 19.55 9.87 2.69
N PHE A 447 20.78 9.91 3.16
CA PHE A 447 21.08 9.45 4.51
C PHE A 447 20.42 10.38 5.55
N VAL A 448 19.92 9.79 6.64
CA VAL A 448 19.51 10.55 7.83
C VAL A 448 20.72 11.27 8.43
N ASP A 449 21.83 10.55 8.55
CA ASP A 449 23.17 11.06 8.90
C ASP A 449 24.20 10.37 8.00
N ALA A 450 24.94 11.15 7.21
CA ALA A 450 25.94 10.61 6.30
C ALA A 450 27.15 9.94 7.03
N ASN A 451 27.34 10.23 8.32
CA ASN A 451 28.42 9.66 9.14
C ASN A 451 27.95 8.45 9.97
N ASP A 452 26.65 8.18 10.01
CA ASP A 452 26.05 7.10 10.79
C ASP A 452 24.98 6.38 9.95
N PRO A 453 25.37 5.40 9.12
CA PRO A 453 24.42 4.68 8.26
C PRO A 453 23.38 3.86 9.02
N ASP A 454 23.60 3.54 10.30
CA ASP A 454 22.63 2.84 11.14
C ASP A 454 21.35 3.67 11.34
N ARG A 455 21.44 5.02 11.20
CA ARG A 455 20.26 5.90 11.23
C ARG A 455 19.36 5.75 10.01
N GLY A 456 19.80 5.01 8.98
CA GLY A 456 19.04 4.69 7.79
C GLY A 456 18.88 5.86 6.80
N LEU A 457 17.85 5.73 5.97
CA LEU A 457 17.58 6.61 4.84
C LEU A 457 16.31 7.43 5.05
N LEU A 458 16.26 8.59 4.40
CA LEU A 458 15.10 9.46 4.21
C LEU A 458 14.60 9.30 2.78
N PHE A 459 13.28 9.21 2.59
CA PHE A 459 12.67 9.29 1.27
C PHE A 459 12.74 10.73 0.74
N ASP A 460 13.24 10.91 -0.48
CA ASP A 460 13.45 12.22 -1.12
C ASP A 460 12.74 12.34 -2.47
N GLY A 461 11.58 11.69 -2.59
CA GLY A 461 10.68 11.84 -3.73
C GLY A 461 10.94 10.90 -4.91
N ARG A 462 10.15 11.09 -5.96
CA ARG A 462 10.29 10.37 -7.22
C ARG A 462 11.10 11.15 -8.22
N ILE A 463 12.09 10.52 -8.82
CA ILE A 463 12.96 11.14 -9.84
C ILE A 463 12.14 11.61 -11.03
N SER A 464 11.11 10.86 -11.44
CA SER A 464 10.23 11.22 -12.55
C SER A 464 9.29 12.40 -12.29
N GLU A 465 9.15 12.84 -11.04
CA GLU A 465 8.36 14.03 -10.67
C GLU A 465 9.21 15.31 -10.67
N ASP A 466 10.52 15.18 -10.65
CA ASP A 466 11.45 16.30 -10.73
C ASP A 466 11.47 16.87 -12.16
N PHE A 467 11.63 18.18 -12.26
CA PHE A 467 11.61 18.86 -13.54
C PHE A 467 12.53 20.09 -13.55
N LYS A 468 12.74 20.68 -14.73
CA LYS A 468 13.49 21.92 -14.89
C LYS A 468 12.55 23.09 -15.17
N LEU A 469 12.90 24.24 -14.60
CA LEU A 469 12.38 25.52 -15.04
C LEU A 469 13.04 25.94 -16.36
N THR A 470 12.49 26.95 -17.04
CA THR A 470 13.11 27.55 -18.25
C THR A 470 14.52 28.08 -18.01
N SER A 471 14.84 28.42 -16.77
CA SER A 471 16.21 28.81 -16.34
C SER A 471 17.21 27.65 -16.36
N GLY A 472 16.75 26.40 -16.56
CA GLY A 472 17.55 25.19 -16.42
C GLY A 472 17.70 24.70 -14.97
N THR A 473 17.13 25.41 -13.99
CA THR A 473 17.21 25.05 -12.57
C THR A 473 16.33 23.85 -12.29
N TRP A 474 16.87 22.81 -11.64
CA TRP A 474 16.12 21.63 -11.18
C TRP A 474 15.18 21.98 -10.02
N VAL A 475 13.99 21.42 -10.08
CA VAL A 475 12.95 21.47 -9.02
C VAL A 475 12.73 20.08 -8.47
N ARG A 476 12.86 19.95 -7.16
CA ARG A 476 12.55 18.74 -6.39
C ARG A 476 11.10 18.81 -5.94
N ALA A 477 10.21 18.23 -6.74
CA ALA A 477 8.76 18.39 -6.58
C ALA A 477 8.26 17.91 -5.21
N ALA A 478 8.83 16.82 -4.66
CA ALA A 478 8.44 16.26 -3.37
C ALA A 478 8.69 17.23 -2.20
N ALA A 479 9.87 17.87 -2.14
CA ALA A 479 10.20 18.83 -1.10
C ALA A 479 9.30 20.07 -1.17
N ILE A 480 9.00 20.56 -2.38
CA ILE A 480 8.07 21.67 -2.58
C ILE A 480 6.66 21.30 -2.12
N ARG A 481 6.19 20.09 -2.47
CA ARG A 481 4.87 19.59 -2.04
C ARG A 481 4.78 19.52 -0.51
N GLU A 482 5.80 19.00 0.18
CA GLU A 482 5.85 18.91 1.65
C GLU A 482 5.74 20.30 2.30
N GLY A 483 6.50 21.27 1.80
CA GLY A 483 6.44 22.67 2.25
C GLY A 483 5.06 23.30 2.04
N LEU A 484 4.46 23.08 0.86
CA LEU A 484 3.12 23.56 0.54
C LEU A 484 2.05 22.93 1.42
N MET A 485 2.08 21.61 1.64
CA MET A 485 1.14 20.92 2.51
C MET A 485 1.21 21.41 3.95
N THR A 486 2.42 21.73 4.42
CA THR A 486 2.63 22.33 5.75
C THR A 486 2.05 23.75 5.82
N ALA A 487 2.34 24.61 4.84
CA ALA A 487 1.86 25.99 4.80
C ALA A 487 0.34 26.07 4.63
N LEU A 488 -0.25 25.22 3.76
CA LEU A 488 -1.68 25.22 3.42
C LEU A 488 -2.52 24.29 4.32
N ARG A 489 -2.01 23.94 5.49
CA ARG A 489 -2.70 23.07 6.46
C ARG A 489 -4.14 23.51 6.71
N GLY A 490 -5.08 22.56 6.61
CA GLY A 490 -6.50 22.78 6.78
C GLY A 490 -7.20 23.41 5.57
N LEU A 491 -6.46 23.93 4.59
CA LEU A 491 -7.02 24.46 3.33
C LEU A 491 -6.84 23.47 2.18
N ALA A 492 -5.72 22.74 2.13
CA ALA A 492 -5.42 21.76 1.10
C ALA A 492 -5.55 20.33 1.62
N ALA A 493 -6.23 19.46 0.85
CA ALA A 493 -6.16 18.01 1.00
C ALA A 493 -4.88 17.46 0.32
N ASP A 494 -4.47 18.07 -0.78
CA ASP A 494 -3.24 17.76 -1.50
C ASP A 494 -2.86 18.91 -2.45
N VAL A 495 -1.63 18.87 -3.01
CA VAL A 495 -1.16 19.84 -4.00
C VAL A 495 -0.39 19.17 -5.12
N VAL A 496 -0.50 19.72 -6.33
CA VAL A 496 0.29 19.31 -7.50
C VAL A 496 1.21 20.44 -7.89
N VAL A 497 2.52 20.21 -7.75
CA VAL A 497 3.54 21.17 -8.15
C VAL A 497 3.62 21.24 -9.67
N THR A 498 3.68 22.46 -10.20
CA THR A 498 3.79 22.76 -11.63
C THR A 498 4.94 23.74 -11.88
N GLY A 499 5.39 23.85 -13.12
CA GLY A 499 6.50 24.74 -13.48
C GLY A 499 7.40 24.17 -14.56
N HIS A 500 7.10 22.96 -15.05
CA HIS A 500 7.85 22.36 -16.17
C HIS A 500 7.84 23.31 -17.38
N ASP A 501 9.02 23.69 -17.84
CA ASP A 501 9.22 24.67 -18.93
C ASP A 501 8.56 26.03 -18.69
N LYS A 502 8.34 26.41 -17.42
CA LYS A 502 7.86 27.75 -17.03
C LYS A 502 8.98 28.52 -16.31
N ALA A 503 8.83 29.85 -16.26
CA ALA A 503 9.81 30.71 -15.58
C ALA A 503 9.73 30.65 -14.04
N GLN A 504 8.58 30.18 -13.50
CA GLN A 504 8.26 30.21 -12.09
C GLN A 504 7.54 28.93 -11.67
N LEU A 505 7.67 28.56 -10.38
CA LEU A 505 6.88 27.49 -9.78
C LEU A 505 5.45 27.93 -9.53
N GLY A 506 4.51 27.02 -9.76
CA GLY A 506 3.13 27.14 -9.36
C GLY A 506 2.63 25.85 -8.74
N CYS A 507 1.41 25.87 -8.19
CA CYS A 507 0.72 24.68 -7.73
C CYS A 507 -0.77 24.72 -8.02
N LEU A 508 -1.34 23.54 -8.31
CA LEU A 508 -2.77 23.29 -8.25
C LEU A 508 -3.10 22.74 -6.87
N ILE A 509 -4.09 23.30 -6.20
CA ILE A 509 -4.50 22.92 -4.84
C ILE A 509 -5.78 22.11 -4.93
N VAL A 510 -5.74 20.90 -4.37
CA VAL A 510 -6.95 20.11 -4.05
C VAL A 510 -7.48 20.61 -2.71
N PRO A 511 -8.64 21.26 -2.64
CA PRO A 511 -9.12 21.84 -1.39
C PRO A 511 -9.50 20.74 -0.37
N ALA A 512 -9.25 21.01 0.91
CA ALA A 512 -9.62 20.11 2.01
C ALA A 512 -11.15 19.92 2.11
N THR A 513 -11.91 20.96 1.81
CA THR A 513 -13.37 20.89 1.67
C THR A 513 -13.69 21.01 0.18
N PRO A 514 -14.34 19.98 -0.44
CA PRO A 514 -14.69 20.04 -1.85
C PRO A 514 -15.51 21.30 -2.18
N ALA A 515 -15.09 22.04 -3.19
CA ALA A 515 -15.83 23.18 -3.70
C ALA A 515 -16.99 22.71 -4.59
N LYS A 516 -17.98 23.57 -4.79
CA LYS A 516 -19.08 23.32 -5.72
C LYS A 516 -18.75 23.96 -7.07
N GLY A 517 -18.94 23.20 -8.14
CA GLY A 517 -18.75 23.70 -9.50
C GLY A 517 -17.60 23.03 -10.23
N ALA A 518 -17.32 23.53 -11.44
CA ALA A 518 -16.23 23.06 -12.32
C ALA A 518 -15.14 24.13 -12.43
N GLY A 519 -13.92 23.71 -12.74
CA GLY A 519 -12.79 24.59 -13.02
C GLY A 519 -12.06 25.07 -11.76
N ALA A 520 -11.90 26.37 -11.56
CA ALA A 520 -11.17 26.99 -10.47
C ALA A 520 -12.10 27.67 -9.46
N VAL A 521 -11.71 27.68 -8.19
CA VAL A 521 -12.41 28.40 -7.12
C VAL A 521 -12.03 29.88 -7.15
N GLU A 522 -13.05 30.76 -7.04
CA GLU A 522 -12.88 32.23 -7.06
C GLU A 522 -13.37 32.87 -5.74
N ASP A 523 -13.30 32.15 -4.61
CA ASP A 523 -13.63 32.68 -3.28
C ASP A 523 -12.51 33.62 -2.81
N ALA A 524 -12.80 34.91 -2.74
CA ALA A 524 -11.82 35.93 -2.41
C ALA A 524 -11.21 35.77 -1.00
N ALA A 525 -11.98 35.28 -0.02
CA ALA A 525 -11.49 35.09 1.35
C ALA A 525 -10.53 33.89 1.41
N LEU A 526 -10.88 32.79 0.76
CA LEU A 526 -10.02 31.62 0.64
C LEU A 526 -8.73 31.96 -0.11
N LEU A 527 -8.83 32.65 -1.23
CA LEU A 527 -7.66 33.03 -2.04
C LEU A 527 -6.72 34.00 -1.28
N GLN A 528 -7.29 34.86 -0.42
CA GLN A 528 -6.47 35.74 0.42
C GLN A 528 -5.72 34.96 1.53
N ASP A 529 -6.40 34.01 2.22
CA ASP A 529 -5.75 33.16 3.24
C ASP A 529 -4.61 32.34 2.60
N ILE A 530 -4.85 31.76 1.42
CA ILE A 530 -3.82 31.04 0.66
C ILE A 530 -2.64 31.95 0.33
N ARG A 531 -2.91 33.19 -0.12
CA ARG A 531 -1.86 34.17 -0.43
C ARG A 531 -0.98 34.47 0.78
N ASP A 532 -1.58 34.81 1.93
CA ASP A 532 -0.85 35.16 3.14
C ASP A 532 0.08 34.02 3.61
N ARG A 533 -0.39 32.78 3.49
CA ARG A 533 0.42 31.58 3.84
C ARG A 533 1.54 31.32 2.84
N LEU A 534 1.27 31.49 1.55
CA LEU A 534 2.29 31.32 0.51
C LEU A 534 3.32 32.45 0.54
N ASP A 535 2.96 33.70 0.88
CA ASP A 535 3.89 34.79 1.12
C ASP A 535 4.85 34.46 2.28
N THR A 536 4.31 33.86 3.36
CA THR A 536 5.11 33.39 4.49
C THR A 536 6.09 32.28 4.07
N LEU A 537 5.64 31.31 3.28
CA LEU A 537 6.48 30.24 2.75
C LEU A 537 7.55 30.81 1.79
N ALA A 538 7.17 31.72 0.89
CA ALA A 538 8.07 32.34 -0.08
C ALA A 538 9.20 33.14 0.58
N ALA A 539 8.96 33.72 1.77
CA ALA A 539 9.99 34.42 2.54
C ALA A 539 11.13 33.49 3.02
N THR A 540 10.90 32.19 3.10
CA THR A 540 11.91 31.18 3.47
C THR A 540 12.61 30.56 2.26
N ALA A 541 12.17 30.87 1.04
CA ALA A 541 12.71 30.28 -0.18
C ALA A 541 14.14 30.77 -0.47
N THR A 542 15.02 29.84 -0.84
CA THR A 542 16.43 30.11 -1.12
C THR A 542 16.72 30.41 -2.60
N GLY A 543 15.74 30.24 -3.48
CA GLY A 543 15.89 30.46 -4.92
C GLY A 543 14.63 30.19 -5.73
N SER A 544 14.72 30.30 -7.06
CA SER A 544 13.59 30.08 -7.98
C SER A 544 13.05 28.66 -7.96
N SER A 545 13.88 27.67 -7.62
CA SER A 545 13.48 26.26 -7.51
C SER A 545 12.72 25.92 -6.23
N THR A 546 12.70 26.82 -5.25
CA THR A 546 12.01 26.63 -3.96
C THR A 546 10.88 27.63 -3.73
N ARG A 547 10.80 28.68 -4.55
CA ARG A 547 9.79 29.72 -4.42
C ARG A 547 8.58 29.45 -5.30
N VAL A 548 7.46 29.09 -4.68
CA VAL A 548 6.16 28.99 -5.36
C VAL A 548 5.57 30.39 -5.51
N CYS A 549 5.34 30.79 -6.77
CA CYS A 549 4.89 32.14 -7.10
C CYS A 549 3.41 32.21 -7.48
N ARG A 550 2.79 31.06 -7.78
CA ARG A 550 1.41 30.99 -8.27
C ARG A 550 0.68 29.82 -7.66
N ALA A 551 -0.60 29.99 -7.33
CA ALA A 551 -1.47 28.92 -6.88
C ALA A 551 -2.87 29.06 -7.47
N LEU A 552 -3.54 27.93 -7.74
CA LEU A 552 -4.92 27.87 -8.21
C LEU A 552 -5.64 26.73 -7.49
N VAL A 553 -6.80 27.02 -6.91
CA VAL A 553 -7.62 26.02 -6.21
C VAL A 553 -8.57 25.36 -7.20
N MET A 554 -8.50 24.03 -7.30
CA MET A 554 -9.42 23.25 -8.14
C MET A 554 -10.80 23.14 -7.50
N ALA A 555 -11.85 23.35 -8.28
CA ALA A 555 -13.23 23.16 -7.80
C ALA A 555 -13.64 21.69 -7.78
N GLU A 556 -13.24 20.94 -8.81
CA GLU A 556 -13.54 19.52 -8.93
C GLU A 556 -12.48 18.67 -8.24
N PRO A 557 -12.89 17.68 -7.41
CA PRO A 557 -11.95 16.73 -6.82
C PRO A 557 -11.28 15.87 -7.90
N PRO A 558 -10.09 15.29 -7.60
CA PRO A 558 -9.43 14.35 -8.52
C PRO A 558 -10.28 13.11 -8.80
N SER A 559 -10.34 12.72 -10.07
CA SER A 559 -11.18 11.62 -10.56
C SER A 559 -10.45 10.28 -10.51
N LEU A 560 -11.06 9.29 -9.82
CA LEU A 560 -10.57 7.91 -9.80
C LEU A 560 -10.77 7.21 -11.17
N PRO A 561 -11.94 7.28 -11.82
CA PRO A 561 -12.13 6.67 -13.14
C PRO A 561 -11.12 7.17 -14.17
N ASP A 562 -10.78 8.43 -14.11
CA ASP A 562 -9.85 9.07 -15.04
C ASP A 562 -8.37 8.88 -14.64
N GLY A 563 -8.09 8.26 -13.49
CA GLY A 563 -6.73 7.96 -13.03
C GLY A 563 -5.97 9.15 -12.46
N GLU A 564 -6.65 10.25 -12.10
CA GLU A 564 -6.06 11.39 -11.41
C GLU A 564 -5.71 11.05 -9.95
N ILE A 565 -6.44 10.09 -9.37
CA ILE A 565 -6.17 9.52 -8.04
C ILE A 565 -6.16 8.00 -8.14
N THR A 566 -5.31 7.35 -7.36
CA THR A 566 -5.23 5.89 -7.30
C THR A 566 -6.30 5.32 -6.36
N ALA A 567 -6.56 4.02 -6.43
CA ALA A 567 -7.46 3.32 -5.51
C ALA A 567 -7.07 3.46 -4.02
N LYS A 568 -5.82 3.84 -3.74
CA LYS A 568 -5.27 4.13 -2.41
C LYS A 568 -5.52 5.58 -1.93
N GLY A 569 -6.07 6.43 -2.79
CA GLY A 569 -6.21 7.85 -2.52
C GLY A 569 -4.98 8.71 -2.84
N ASN A 570 -3.92 8.16 -3.44
CA ASN A 570 -2.74 8.94 -3.81
C ASN A 570 -2.95 9.65 -5.15
N LEU A 571 -2.58 10.92 -5.21
CA LEU A 571 -2.62 11.70 -6.45
C LEU A 571 -1.62 11.16 -7.48
N ASN A 572 -2.07 11.09 -8.73
CA ASN A 572 -1.23 10.93 -9.90
C ASN A 572 -0.96 12.32 -10.49
N SER A 573 0.06 12.99 -9.99
CA SER A 573 0.39 14.37 -10.36
C SER A 573 0.59 14.56 -11.87
N ARG A 574 1.18 13.57 -12.56
CA ARG A 574 1.37 13.61 -14.00
C ARG A 574 0.02 13.56 -14.72
N LYS A 575 -0.82 12.56 -14.39
CA LYS A 575 -2.12 12.37 -15.05
C LYS A 575 -3.05 13.55 -14.80
N LEU A 576 -3.01 14.10 -13.58
CA LEU A 576 -3.80 15.28 -13.24
C LEU A 576 -3.37 16.49 -14.06
N ARG A 577 -2.06 16.77 -14.18
CA ARG A 577 -1.57 17.87 -15.03
C ARG A 577 -1.96 17.71 -16.51
N GLU A 578 -1.87 16.48 -17.05
CA GLU A 578 -2.25 16.18 -18.42
C GLU A 578 -3.74 16.43 -18.68
N ARG A 579 -4.61 15.98 -17.77
CA ARG A 579 -6.07 16.12 -17.93
C ARG A 579 -6.59 17.51 -17.61
N ARG A 580 -5.95 18.20 -16.66
CA ARG A 580 -6.29 19.56 -16.22
C ARG A 580 -5.34 20.59 -16.84
N ALA A 581 -4.91 20.37 -18.09
CA ALA A 581 -4.00 21.28 -18.79
C ALA A 581 -4.56 22.69 -18.88
N ASP A 582 -5.88 22.84 -19.02
CA ASP A 582 -6.59 24.11 -19.00
C ASP A 582 -6.41 24.88 -17.67
N LEU A 583 -6.44 24.18 -16.53
CA LEU A 583 -6.18 24.80 -15.22
C LEU A 583 -4.69 25.16 -15.06
N VAL A 584 -3.79 24.33 -15.59
CA VAL A 584 -2.36 24.65 -15.63
C VAL A 584 -2.13 25.89 -16.49
N ASP A 585 -2.77 26.03 -17.65
CA ASP A 585 -2.63 27.21 -18.50
C ASP A 585 -3.23 28.46 -17.85
N ARG A 586 -4.38 28.34 -17.17
CA ARG A 586 -4.96 29.44 -16.35
C ARG A 586 -4.01 29.86 -15.25
N LEU A 587 -3.37 28.92 -14.53
CA LEU A 587 -2.43 29.18 -13.44
C LEU A 587 -1.29 30.11 -13.90
N TYR A 588 -0.87 30.01 -15.16
CA TYR A 588 0.18 30.84 -15.75
C TYR A 588 -0.32 32.04 -16.56
N THR A 589 -1.65 32.30 -16.56
CA THR A 589 -2.25 33.47 -17.20
C THR A 589 -2.23 34.65 -16.24
N ASP A 590 -1.63 35.76 -16.67
CA ASP A 590 -1.58 36.97 -15.86
C ASP A 590 -2.96 37.63 -15.76
N GLY A 591 -3.34 38.02 -14.55
CA GLY A 591 -4.61 38.70 -14.28
C GLY A 591 -5.83 37.77 -14.19
N ASP A 592 -5.66 36.44 -14.21
CA ASP A 592 -6.78 35.52 -13.93
C ASP A 592 -7.20 35.67 -12.46
N PRO A 593 -8.52 35.95 -12.19
CA PRO A 593 -8.99 36.23 -10.83
C PRO A 593 -8.92 35.03 -9.87
N ALA A 594 -8.87 33.79 -10.39
CA ALA A 594 -8.73 32.57 -9.60
C ALA A 594 -7.27 32.27 -9.22
N VAL A 595 -6.30 33.01 -9.75
CA VAL A 595 -4.88 32.76 -9.53
C VAL A 595 -4.36 33.63 -8.40
N VAL A 596 -3.88 32.97 -7.33
CA VAL A 596 -3.09 33.62 -6.30
C VAL A 596 -1.67 33.82 -6.83
N THR A 597 -1.19 35.06 -6.78
CA THR A 597 0.19 35.43 -7.11
C THR A 597 0.91 35.91 -5.85
N VAL A 598 2.15 35.42 -5.64
CA VAL A 598 3.01 35.64 -4.45
C VAL A 598 4.29 36.36 -4.84
#